data_3ac536516f37ac841c66f0e78062ef42
#
_entry.id   3ac536516f37ac841c66f0e78062ef42
#
_cell.length_a   1.000
_cell.length_b   1.000
_cell.length_c   1.000
_cell.angle_alpha   90.00
_cell.angle_beta   90.00
_cell.angle_gamma   90.00
#
_symmetry.space_group_name_H-M   'P 1'
#
loop_
_entity.id
_entity.type
_entity.pdbx_description
1 polymer ?
#
loop_
_entity_poly.entity_id
_entity_poly.type
_entity_poly.pdbx_seq_one_letter_code
_entity_poly.pdbx_strand_id
1 'polypeptide(L)'
;MIDLSQEKGQLEDVFNDMLFLQKIIKDNRDLLVLLRSPVITADKKINVVEAVTAGRVTEITALFNKLLINKGRESALPEVITSFIQQYKELKQIHTVKLTTATPISQNLMDAFIEQIKRTTAIQNIELEAKVDEKIIGGFVLQTGDQLIDASVAYDLREVAKQFQNNDFIYNIR
;
A
#
# COMPACT_ATOMS: atom_id res chain seq x y z
N MET A 1 19.12 0.21 -6.55
CA MET A 1 18.98 1.17 -5.43
C MET A 1 18.95 0.47 -4.08
N ILE A 2 18.17 -0.60 -3.91
CA ILE A 2 18.11 -1.38 -2.67
C ILE A 2 19.51 -1.90 -2.29
N ASP A 3 20.20 -2.55 -3.19
CA ASP A 3 21.55 -3.11 -2.92
C ASP A 3 22.53 -2.02 -2.46
N LEU A 4 22.52 -0.86 -3.15
CA LEU A 4 23.37 0.28 -2.79
C LEU A 4 23.04 0.85 -1.41
N SER A 5 21.75 0.96 -1.08
CA SER A 5 21.32 1.46 0.23
C SER A 5 21.59 0.47 1.35
N GLN A 6 21.58 -0.82 1.05
CA GLN A 6 21.95 -1.89 1.97
C GLN A 6 23.47 -1.90 2.23
N GLU A 7 24.29 -1.79 1.19
CA GLU A 7 25.75 -1.69 1.32
C GLU A 7 26.17 -0.47 2.15
N LYS A 8 25.48 0.65 2.01
CA LYS A 8 25.75 1.87 2.78
C LYS A 8 25.09 1.89 4.18
N GLY A 9 24.32 0.89 4.53
CA GLY A 9 23.61 0.81 5.81
C GLY A 9 22.49 1.87 5.99
N GLN A 10 22.00 2.48 4.90
CA GLN A 10 21.00 3.55 4.88
C GLN A 10 19.65 3.09 4.29
N LEU A 11 19.38 1.79 4.35
CA LEU A 11 18.19 1.22 3.72
C LEU A 11 16.89 1.76 4.33
N GLU A 12 16.86 1.97 5.66
CA GLU A 12 15.69 2.49 6.36
C GLU A 12 15.46 3.98 6.09
N ASP A 13 16.53 4.75 6.00
CA ASP A 13 16.44 6.18 5.67
C ASP A 13 15.93 6.37 4.24
N VAL A 14 16.46 5.59 3.28
CA VAL A 14 16.00 5.61 1.88
C VAL A 14 14.55 5.14 1.77
N PHE A 15 14.13 4.17 2.59
CA PHE A 15 12.73 3.74 2.62
C PHE A 15 11.80 4.87 3.11
N ASN A 16 12.19 5.58 4.17
CA ASN A 16 11.44 6.74 4.65
C ASN A 16 11.37 7.86 3.60
N ASP A 17 12.46 8.09 2.86
CA ASP A 17 12.48 9.02 1.74
C ASP A 17 11.48 8.61 0.65
N MET A 18 11.40 7.32 0.32
CA MET A 18 10.46 6.82 -0.67
C MET A 18 9.01 6.98 -0.24
N LEU A 19 8.70 6.74 1.04
CA LEU A 19 7.37 7.01 1.60
C LEU A 19 7.04 8.52 1.55
N PHE A 20 8.01 9.37 1.86
CA PHE A 20 7.85 10.82 1.79
C PHE A 20 7.58 11.28 0.35
N LEU A 21 8.36 10.81 -0.61
CA LEU A 21 8.15 11.10 -2.05
C LEU A 21 6.80 10.57 -2.55
N GLN A 22 6.39 9.37 -2.14
CA GLN A 22 5.10 8.80 -2.48
C GLN A 22 3.95 9.70 -2.01
N LYS A 23 4.05 10.17 -0.78
CA LYS A 23 3.05 11.09 -0.20
C LYS A 23 3.00 12.41 -0.97
N ILE A 24 4.15 13.03 -1.24
CA ILE A 24 4.21 14.29 -2.00
C ILE A 24 3.58 14.13 -3.37
N ILE A 25 3.92 13.07 -4.09
CA ILE A 25 3.39 12.79 -5.43
C ILE A 25 1.87 12.56 -5.38
N LYS A 26 1.37 11.89 -4.34
CA LYS A 26 -0.06 11.63 -4.15
C LYS A 26 -0.83 12.91 -3.85
N ASP A 27 -0.27 13.75 -2.99
CA ASP A 27 -0.91 14.99 -2.53
C ASP A 27 -0.80 16.12 -3.57
N ASN A 28 0.19 16.07 -4.48
CA ASN A 28 0.46 17.11 -5.47
C ASN A 28 0.40 16.56 -6.89
N ARG A 29 -0.79 16.57 -7.47
CA ARG A 29 -0.99 16.12 -8.86
C ARG A 29 -0.20 16.94 -9.88
N ASP A 30 0.02 18.23 -9.60
CA ASP A 30 0.77 19.13 -10.46
C ASP A 30 2.24 18.73 -10.61
N LEU A 31 2.84 18.16 -9.56
CA LEU A 31 4.18 17.62 -9.62
C LEU A 31 4.29 16.45 -10.62
N LEU A 32 3.26 15.57 -10.65
CA LEU A 32 3.20 14.52 -11.66
C LEU A 32 3.09 15.04 -13.08
N VAL A 33 2.25 16.05 -13.29
CA VAL A 33 2.09 16.71 -14.60
C VAL A 33 3.41 17.34 -15.04
N LEU A 34 4.11 18.02 -14.13
CA LEU A 34 5.41 18.63 -14.38
C LEU A 34 6.46 17.57 -14.77
N LEU A 35 6.55 16.47 -14.02
CA LEU A 35 7.48 15.38 -14.30
C LEU A 35 7.21 14.73 -15.67
N ARG A 36 5.95 14.54 -16.04
CA ARG A 36 5.53 13.93 -17.30
C ARG A 36 5.61 14.89 -18.50
N SER A 37 5.72 16.18 -18.26
CA SER A 37 5.76 17.17 -19.34
C SER A 37 7.08 17.11 -20.13
N PRO A 38 7.05 16.90 -21.45
CA PRO A 38 8.25 16.91 -22.27
C PRO A 38 8.76 18.33 -22.58
N VAL A 39 7.93 19.35 -22.34
CA VAL A 39 8.24 20.75 -22.65
C VAL A 39 9.18 21.37 -21.60
N ILE A 40 9.15 20.83 -20.37
CA ILE A 40 9.95 21.34 -19.25
C ILE A 40 11.34 20.72 -19.32
N THR A 41 12.36 21.57 -19.29
CA THR A 41 13.77 21.13 -19.33
C THR A 41 14.17 20.37 -18.06
N ALA A 42 15.13 19.45 -18.19
CA ALA A 42 15.62 18.63 -17.09
C ALA A 42 16.10 19.48 -15.89
N ASP A 43 16.81 20.58 -16.14
CA ASP A 43 17.31 21.48 -15.09
C ASP A 43 16.18 22.08 -14.25
N LYS A 44 15.08 22.49 -14.90
CA LYS A 44 13.91 23.02 -14.18
C LYS A 44 13.23 21.94 -13.34
N LYS A 45 13.13 20.71 -13.85
CA LYS A 45 12.58 19.57 -13.10
C LYS A 45 13.45 19.23 -11.89
N ILE A 46 14.78 19.24 -12.04
CA ILE A 46 15.73 19.02 -10.94
C ILE A 46 15.51 20.07 -9.86
N ASN A 47 15.51 21.35 -10.22
CA ASN A 47 15.33 22.44 -9.26
C ASN A 47 14.00 22.34 -8.50
N VAL A 48 12.91 21.94 -9.17
CA VAL A 48 11.62 21.74 -8.52
C VAL A 48 11.65 20.56 -7.55
N VAL A 49 12.23 19.43 -7.97
CA VAL A 49 12.34 18.25 -7.11
C VAL A 49 13.22 18.55 -5.89
N GLU A 50 14.36 19.23 -6.07
CA GLU A 50 15.22 19.64 -4.98
C GLU A 50 14.52 20.62 -4.03
N ALA A 51 13.76 21.59 -4.55
CA ALA A 51 13.00 22.53 -3.73
C ALA A 51 11.88 21.83 -2.92
N VAL A 52 11.20 20.86 -3.53
CA VAL A 52 10.11 20.12 -2.87
C VAL A 52 10.66 19.16 -1.81
N THR A 53 11.80 18.55 -2.06
CA THR A 53 12.45 17.66 -1.08
C THR A 53 13.17 18.44 0.01
N ALA A 54 13.61 19.68 -0.26
CA ALA A 54 14.18 20.66 0.69
C ALA A 54 15.22 20.06 1.66
N GLY A 55 16.10 19.17 1.17
CA GLY A 55 17.13 18.54 2.01
C GLY A 55 16.61 17.51 3.04
N ARG A 56 15.34 17.11 2.91
CA ARG A 56 14.71 16.10 3.79
C ARG A 56 14.96 14.66 3.34
N VAL A 57 15.63 14.49 2.21
CA VAL A 57 15.95 13.17 1.65
C VAL A 57 17.45 12.92 1.74
N THR A 58 17.82 11.65 1.81
CA THR A 58 19.22 11.24 1.80
C THR A 58 19.91 11.61 0.50
N GLU A 59 21.24 11.72 0.54
CA GLU A 59 22.05 12.00 -0.63
C GLU A 59 21.83 10.95 -1.74
N ILE A 60 21.66 9.67 -1.36
CA ILE A 60 21.38 8.58 -2.31
C ILE A 60 20.09 8.86 -3.08
N THR A 61 19.03 9.23 -2.39
CA THR A 61 17.73 9.52 -2.98
C THR A 61 17.78 10.75 -3.86
N ALA A 62 18.49 11.81 -3.44
CA ALA A 62 18.66 13.02 -4.24
C ALA A 62 19.44 12.75 -5.53
N LEU A 63 20.56 12.03 -5.46
CA LEU A 63 21.35 11.63 -6.62
C LEU A 63 20.57 10.72 -7.57
N PHE A 64 19.77 9.81 -7.03
CA PHE A 64 18.93 8.93 -7.82
C PHE A 64 17.84 9.70 -8.60
N ASN A 65 17.16 10.64 -7.96
CA ASN A 65 16.18 11.50 -8.61
C ASN A 65 16.82 12.31 -9.73
N LYS A 66 17.98 12.91 -9.48
CA LYS A 66 18.76 13.64 -10.49
C LYS A 66 19.16 12.74 -11.67
N LEU A 67 19.58 11.52 -11.39
CA LEU A 67 19.92 10.53 -12.42
C LEU A 67 18.71 10.19 -13.29
N LEU A 68 17.53 9.95 -12.70
CA LEU A 68 16.30 9.66 -13.45
C LEU A 68 15.92 10.81 -14.38
N ILE A 69 15.98 12.04 -13.89
CA ILE A 69 15.66 13.24 -14.69
C ILE A 69 16.67 13.40 -15.83
N ASN A 70 17.97 13.29 -15.58
CA ASN A 70 19.01 13.40 -16.61
C ASN A 70 18.91 12.31 -17.69
N LYS A 71 18.33 11.15 -17.35
CA LYS A 71 18.07 10.06 -18.30
C LYS A 71 16.72 10.16 -19.01
N GLY A 72 15.92 11.19 -18.72
CA GLY A 72 14.59 11.38 -19.29
C GLY A 72 13.58 10.33 -18.84
N ARG A 73 13.77 9.74 -17.63
CA ARG A 73 12.91 8.69 -17.06
C ARG A 73 12.14 9.14 -15.84
N GLU A 74 12.03 10.43 -15.62
CA GLU A 74 11.33 11.03 -14.48
C GLU A 74 9.83 10.69 -14.44
N SER A 75 9.23 10.39 -15.58
CA SER A 75 7.83 9.94 -15.65
C SER A 75 7.60 8.59 -14.95
N ALA A 76 8.63 7.76 -14.84
CA ALA A 76 8.57 6.45 -14.15
C ALA A 76 8.82 6.56 -12.63
N LEU A 77 9.08 7.75 -12.10
CA LEU A 77 9.38 7.93 -10.67
C LEU A 77 8.30 7.33 -9.74
N PRO A 78 6.98 7.50 -10.00
CA PRO A 78 5.95 6.91 -9.14
C PRO A 78 6.00 5.37 -9.10
N GLU A 79 6.21 4.75 -10.28
CA GLU A 79 6.32 3.29 -10.40
C GLU A 79 7.57 2.77 -9.69
N VAL A 80 8.70 3.48 -9.83
CA VAL A 80 9.96 3.14 -9.14
C VAL A 80 9.81 3.21 -7.63
N ILE A 81 9.16 4.25 -7.10
CA ILE A 81 8.89 4.40 -5.68
C ILE A 81 8.03 3.22 -5.18
N THR A 82 6.96 2.89 -5.90
CA THR A 82 6.07 1.78 -5.52
C THR A 82 6.81 0.45 -5.52
N SER A 83 7.59 0.17 -6.57
CA SER A 83 8.39 -1.05 -6.67
C SER A 83 9.47 -1.12 -5.57
N PHE A 84 10.09 0.00 -5.21
CA PHE A 84 11.08 0.03 -4.12
C PHE A 84 10.43 -0.33 -2.78
N ILE A 85 9.28 0.28 -2.46
CA ILE A 85 8.54 0.01 -1.22
C ILE A 85 8.14 -1.48 -1.15
N GLN A 86 7.67 -2.04 -2.27
CA GLN A 86 7.29 -3.45 -2.33
C GLN A 86 8.50 -4.36 -2.09
N GLN A 87 9.61 -4.14 -2.80
CA GLN A 87 10.83 -4.93 -2.62
C GLN A 87 11.43 -4.79 -1.21
N TYR A 88 11.34 -3.61 -0.60
CA TYR A 88 11.74 -3.41 0.79
C TYR A 88 10.89 -4.26 1.75
N LYS A 89 9.55 -4.26 1.57
CA LYS A 89 8.64 -5.07 2.37
C LYS A 89 8.93 -6.57 2.22
N GLU A 90 9.19 -7.03 1.00
CA GLU A 90 9.59 -8.41 0.72
C GLU A 90 10.91 -8.77 1.42
N LEU A 91 11.93 -7.91 1.32
CA LEU A 91 13.23 -8.10 1.96
C LEU A 91 13.13 -8.18 3.49
N LYS A 92 12.29 -7.34 4.10
CA LYS A 92 12.05 -7.32 5.55
C LYS A 92 10.97 -8.31 5.99
N GLN A 93 10.42 -9.11 5.06
CA GLN A 93 9.32 -10.05 5.31
C GLN A 93 8.11 -9.36 5.98
N ILE A 94 7.79 -8.14 5.55
CA ILE A 94 6.64 -7.39 6.03
C ILE A 94 5.43 -7.77 5.18
N HIS A 95 4.45 -8.42 5.80
CA HIS A 95 3.21 -8.79 5.15
C HIS A 95 2.15 -7.72 5.37
N THR A 96 1.68 -7.12 4.27
CA THR A 96 0.58 -6.17 4.33
C THR A 96 -0.74 -6.93 4.41
N VAL A 97 -1.49 -6.69 5.49
CA VAL A 97 -2.83 -7.24 5.71
C VAL A 97 -3.84 -6.12 5.57
N LYS A 98 -4.78 -6.27 4.64
CA LYS A 98 -5.87 -5.32 4.45
C LYS A 98 -7.08 -5.75 5.26
N LEU A 99 -7.48 -4.89 6.19
CA LEU A 99 -8.68 -5.09 7.02
C LEU A 99 -9.76 -4.12 6.57
N THR A 100 -10.86 -4.64 6.03
CA THR A 100 -12.04 -3.84 5.66
C THR A 100 -13.11 -4.00 6.71
N THR A 101 -13.65 -2.89 7.24
CA THR A 101 -14.68 -2.86 8.27
C THR A 101 -15.82 -1.94 7.87
N ALA A 102 -17.03 -2.13 8.41
CA ALA A 102 -18.18 -1.27 8.11
C ALA A 102 -18.05 0.12 8.76
N THR A 103 -17.36 0.21 9.89
CA THR A 103 -17.16 1.44 10.67
C THR A 103 -15.68 1.62 10.99
N PRO A 104 -15.22 2.86 11.24
CA PRO A 104 -13.86 3.09 11.70
C PRO A 104 -13.55 2.31 12.97
N ILE A 105 -12.40 1.66 13.02
CA ILE A 105 -11.96 0.88 14.18
C ILE A 105 -10.97 1.68 15.03
N SER A 106 -11.01 1.44 16.34
CA SER A 106 -10.05 2.05 17.27
C SER A 106 -8.67 1.43 17.15
N GLN A 107 -7.64 2.17 17.57
CA GLN A 107 -6.26 1.67 17.59
C GLN A 107 -6.12 0.39 18.42
N ASN A 108 -6.78 0.33 19.57
CA ASN A 108 -6.76 -0.87 20.45
C ASN A 108 -7.30 -2.11 19.74
N LEU A 109 -8.31 -1.95 18.89
CA LEU A 109 -8.88 -3.05 18.13
C LEU A 109 -7.95 -3.46 16.99
N MET A 110 -7.27 -2.52 16.34
CA MET A 110 -6.24 -2.81 15.35
C MET A 110 -5.11 -3.65 15.96
N ASP A 111 -4.62 -3.25 17.13
CA ASP A 111 -3.54 -3.95 17.83
C ASP A 111 -3.96 -5.37 18.22
N ALA A 112 -5.21 -5.55 18.67
CA ALA A 112 -5.77 -6.87 18.96
C ALA A 112 -5.85 -7.75 17.71
N PHE A 113 -6.24 -7.21 16.55
CA PHE A 113 -6.22 -7.94 15.28
C PHE A 113 -4.81 -8.38 14.90
N ILE A 114 -3.82 -7.47 15.00
CA ILE A 114 -2.42 -7.78 14.71
C ILE A 114 -1.93 -8.91 15.61
N GLU A 115 -2.24 -8.85 16.90
CA GLU A 115 -1.84 -9.88 17.86
C GLU A 115 -2.50 -11.23 17.55
N GLN A 116 -3.78 -11.22 17.20
CA GLN A 116 -4.49 -12.45 16.83
C GLN A 116 -3.93 -13.07 15.54
N ILE A 117 -3.60 -12.25 14.53
CA ILE A 117 -2.99 -12.74 13.28
C ILE A 117 -1.61 -13.33 13.58
N LYS A 118 -0.77 -12.68 14.39
CA LYS A 118 0.55 -13.20 14.81
C LYS A 118 0.46 -14.53 15.56
N ARG A 119 -0.60 -14.76 16.34
CA ARG A 119 -0.83 -16.03 17.03
C ARG A 119 -1.27 -17.15 16.09
N THR A 120 -2.05 -16.81 15.07
CA THR A 120 -2.62 -17.79 14.13
C THR A 120 -1.69 -18.12 12.98
N THR A 121 -0.78 -17.19 12.62
CA THR A 121 0.15 -17.32 11.51
C THR A 121 1.60 -17.22 12.00
N ALA A 122 2.52 -17.83 11.28
CA ALA A 122 3.97 -17.69 11.56
C ALA A 122 4.55 -16.31 11.18
N ILE A 123 3.69 -15.37 10.78
CA ILE A 123 4.08 -14.04 10.29
C ILE A 123 4.33 -13.11 11.48
N GLN A 124 5.56 -12.63 11.59
CA GLN A 124 6.00 -11.75 12.69
C GLN A 124 5.79 -10.27 12.37
N ASN A 125 6.11 -9.87 11.14
CA ASN A 125 6.05 -8.49 10.70
C ASN A 125 4.76 -8.26 9.89
N ILE A 126 3.77 -7.63 10.53
CA ILE A 126 2.46 -7.36 9.93
C ILE A 126 2.24 -5.86 9.86
N GLU A 127 1.91 -5.38 8.68
CA GLU A 127 1.42 -4.02 8.45
C GLU A 127 -0.07 -4.10 8.16
N LEU A 128 -0.90 -3.54 9.06
CA LEU A 128 -2.36 -3.55 8.92
C LEU A 128 -2.82 -2.27 8.22
N GLU A 129 -3.41 -2.43 7.04
CA GLU A 129 -4.09 -1.35 6.32
C GLU A 129 -5.59 -1.43 6.58
N ALA A 130 -6.12 -0.50 7.40
CA ALA A 130 -7.56 -0.43 7.65
C ALA A 130 -8.29 0.38 6.58
N LYS A 131 -9.36 -0.19 6.03
CA LYS A 131 -10.27 0.47 5.09
C LYS A 131 -11.69 0.39 5.62
N VAL A 132 -12.44 1.48 5.49
CA VAL A 132 -13.88 1.49 5.82
C VAL A 132 -14.68 1.31 4.54
N ASP A 133 -15.63 0.35 4.55
CA ASP A 133 -16.59 0.13 3.47
C ASP A 133 -17.95 -0.25 4.08
N GLU A 134 -18.88 0.68 4.05
CA GLU A 134 -20.24 0.50 4.61
C GLU A 134 -21.02 -0.63 3.91
N LYS A 135 -20.64 -1.02 2.69
CA LYS A 135 -21.32 -2.06 1.93
C LYS A 135 -21.27 -3.44 2.57
N ILE A 136 -20.31 -3.68 3.45
CA ILE A 136 -20.22 -4.96 4.16
C ILE A 136 -21.25 -5.08 5.30
N ILE A 137 -21.97 -3.98 5.64
CA ILE A 137 -23.04 -3.89 6.65
C ILE A 137 -22.50 -4.04 8.08
N GLY A 138 -21.60 -4.99 8.32
CA GLY A 138 -20.96 -5.29 9.59
C GLY A 138 -19.94 -6.41 9.47
N GLY A 139 -19.25 -6.72 10.56
CA GLY A 139 -18.15 -7.67 10.55
C GLY A 139 -16.88 -7.10 9.92
N PHE A 140 -16.07 -7.97 9.32
CA PHE A 140 -14.81 -7.58 8.68
C PHE A 140 -14.47 -8.48 7.49
N VAL A 141 -13.66 -7.94 6.59
CA VAL A 141 -12.99 -8.69 5.53
C VAL A 141 -11.48 -8.52 5.70
N LEU A 142 -10.76 -9.62 5.76
CA LEU A 142 -9.32 -9.66 5.92
C LEU A 142 -8.68 -10.24 4.66
N GLN A 143 -7.76 -9.50 4.07
CA GLN A 143 -7.02 -9.93 2.89
C GLN A 143 -5.52 -9.91 3.17
N THR A 144 -4.86 -11.06 2.95
CA THR A 144 -3.41 -11.20 3.09
C THR A 144 -2.87 -11.86 1.82
N GLY A 145 -2.19 -11.08 0.98
CA GLY A 145 -1.74 -11.58 -0.32
C GLY A 145 -2.91 -12.12 -1.14
N ASP A 146 -2.86 -13.42 -1.45
CA ASP A 146 -3.89 -14.13 -2.23
C ASP A 146 -5.02 -14.73 -1.36
N GLN A 147 -4.89 -14.67 -0.03
CA GLN A 147 -5.90 -15.21 0.89
C GLN A 147 -6.89 -14.12 1.29
N LEU A 148 -8.18 -14.44 1.18
CA LEU A 148 -9.28 -13.59 1.59
C LEU A 148 -10.14 -14.33 2.60
N ILE A 149 -10.36 -13.72 3.76
CA ILE A 149 -11.27 -14.19 4.81
C ILE A 149 -12.40 -13.16 4.87
N ASP A 150 -13.60 -13.54 4.42
CA ASP A 150 -14.79 -12.69 4.49
C ASP A 150 -15.67 -13.16 5.65
N ALA A 151 -15.69 -12.37 6.72
CA ALA A 151 -16.54 -12.53 7.89
C ALA A 151 -17.51 -11.35 7.99
N SER A 152 -18.02 -10.89 6.84
CA SER A 152 -18.98 -9.80 6.78
C SER A 152 -20.42 -10.28 6.84
N VAL A 153 -21.27 -9.47 7.46
CA VAL A 153 -22.72 -9.72 7.49
C VAL A 153 -23.31 -9.75 6.06
N ALA A 154 -22.77 -8.95 5.16
CA ALA A 154 -23.17 -8.95 3.77
C ALA A 154 -22.87 -10.28 3.06
N TYR A 155 -21.80 -10.96 3.42
CA TYR A 155 -21.49 -12.30 2.92
C TYR A 155 -22.50 -13.33 3.44
N ASP A 156 -22.74 -13.36 4.76
CA ASP A 156 -23.69 -14.28 5.39
C ASP A 156 -25.10 -14.13 4.81
N LEU A 157 -25.57 -12.89 4.62
CA LEU A 157 -26.87 -12.62 4.01
C LEU A 157 -26.94 -13.12 2.57
N ARG A 158 -25.87 -13.00 1.80
CA ARG A 158 -25.81 -13.52 0.42
C ARG A 158 -25.87 -15.05 0.39
N GLU A 159 -25.16 -15.71 1.31
CA GLU A 159 -25.18 -17.16 1.40
C GLU A 159 -26.56 -17.69 1.83
N VAL A 160 -27.20 -17.02 2.80
CA VAL A 160 -28.59 -17.34 3.17
C VAL A 160 -29.56 -17.12 2.00
N ALA A 161 -29.44 -16.01 1.29
CA ALA A 161 -30.27 -15.74 0.10
C ALA A 161 -30.11 -16.81 -0.99
N LYS A 162 -28.88 -17.29 -1.23
CA LYS A 162 -28.63 -18.38 -2.18
C LYS A 162 -29.29 -19.69 -1.73
N GLN A 163 -29.27 -20.01 -0.42
CA GLN A 163 -29.94 -21.19 0.11
C GLN A 163 -31.45 -21.14 -0.12
N PHE A 164 -32.08 -19.96 0.01
CA PHE A 164 -33.50 -19.78 -0.31
C PHE A 164 -33.81 -19.85 -1.81
N GLN A 165 -32.88 -19.50 -2.68
CA GLN A 165 -33.05 -19.59 -4.14
C GLN A 165 -32.87 -21.02 -4.65
N ASN A 166 -32.01 -21.83 -4.02
CA ASN A 166 -31.84 -23.25 -4.31
C ASN A 166 -32.93 -24.04 -3.55
N ASN A 167 -34.11 -24.08 -4.14
CA ASN A 167 -35.34 -24.64 -3.59
C ASN A 167 -35.38 -26.17 -3.70
N ASP A 168 -34.32 -26.88 -3.28
CA ASP A 168 -34.27 -28.36 -3.27
C ASP A 168 -35.20 -29.00 -2.20
N PHE A 169 -35.85 -28.17 -1.36
CA PHE A 169 -36.74 -28.65 -0.30
C PHE A 169 -38.20 -28.91 -0.68
N ILE A 170 -38.60 -28.64 -1.95
CA ILE A 170 -40.04 -28.75 -2.36
C ILE A 170 -40.44 -30.16 -2.83
N TYR A 171 -39.54 -31.13 -2.90
CA TYR A 171 -39.87 -32.44 -3.54
C TYR A 171 -40.14 -33.60 -2.59
N ASN A 172 -40.41 -33.43 -1.30
CA ASN A 172 -40.73 -34.54 -0.40
C ASN A 172 -42.01 -34.31 0.41
N ILE A 173 -43.09 -33.82 -0.24
CA ILE A 173 -44.45 -33.98 0.31
C ILE A 173 -45.23 -34.82 -0.69
N ARG A 174 -45.13 -36.13 -0.51
CA ARG A 174 -46.07 -37.11 -0.98
C ARG A 174 -46.49 -38.01 0.18
#